data_da630dea56cca5efafeb7692788a6495
#
_entry.id   da630dea56cca5efafeb7692788a6495
#
_cell.length_a   1.000
_cell.length_b   1.000
_cell.length_c   1.000
_cell.angle_alpha   90.00
_cell.angle_beta   90.00
_cell.angle_gamma   90.00
#
_symmetry.space_group_name_H-M   'P 1'
#
loop_
_entity.id
_entity.type
_entity.pdbx_description
1 polymer ?
#
loop_
_entity_poly.entity_id
_entity_poly.type
_entity_poly.pdbx_seq_one_letter_code
_entity_poly.pdbx_strand_id
1 'polypeptide(L)'
;MVPFNTTVASRGRVVIAGGSGFLGVSLAHALTEQGFEPVCLSRSRPPATSPGTWRSWDGRTVGEWVAELEGAAALVNLAGRSVDCRKTPDHCDEILRSRVESTRVLGEACGELNAPPPVWVQMSTAHIYGDPPTAICTESSAFGYGLAPDVGRAWEAAFAASKRPSQRGIVLRTSFVVGRDRGAGRGAMGRLVPLARFGLGGRVGHGRQGFSWLHEADFHAIVQRAIDEPAMEGAYIVSSPQPVSQADFMRALRHAVGMPVGLPTPAWAVRVGAATLLNTDPGLALYGRYVRPQRLLDDGFPFRFPTLPEALADVVGPAAERSDRSERSHG
;
A
#
# COMPACT_ATOMS: atom_id res chain seq x y z
N MET A 1 -4.88 37.64 25.16
CA MET A 1 -4.47 36.78 24.07
C MET A 1 -5.13 35.43 24.32
N VAL A 2 -6.31 35.21 23.73
CA VAL A 2 -7.11 33.98 23.93
C VAL A 2 -6.56 32.95 22.96
N PRO A 3 -6.19 31.74 23.38
CA PRO A 3 -5.77 30.69 22.44
C PRO A 3 -7.01 30.28 21.66
N PHE A 4 -7.00 30.49 20.34
CA PHE A 4 -7.93 29.87 19.42
C PHE A 4 -7.68 28.37 19.40
N ASN A 5 -8.31 27.63 20.31
CA ASN A 5 -8.40 26.20 20.28
C ASN A 5 -9.58 25.84 19.33
N THR A 6 -9.36 25.90 18.03
CA THR A 6 -10.29 25.35 17.05
C THR A 6 -10.20 23.84 17.17
N THR A 7 -11.00 23.24 18.05
CA THR A 7 -11.33 21.81 18.00
C THR A 7 -11.97 21.55 16.64
N VAL A 8 -11.18 21.04 15.68
CA VAL A 8 -11.73 20.50 14.44
C VAL A 8 -12.70 19.41 14.85
N ALA A 9 -13.97 19.53 14.48
CA ALA A 9 -14.99 18.52 14.76
C ALA A 9 -14.49 17.18 14.20
N SER A 10 -14.56 16.11 15.01
CA SER A 10 -14.15 14.78 14.59
C SER A 10 -14.95 14.36 13.36
N ARG A 11 -14.24 13.87 12.34
CA ARG A 11 -14.83 13.30 11.12
C ARG A 11 -15.30 11.84 11.31
N GLY A 12 -15.20 11.35 12.51
CA GLY A 12 -15.56 10.00 12.91
C GLY A 12 -14.41 9.01 12.87
N ARG A 13 -14.72 7.81 13.30
CA ARG A 13 -13.76 6.72 13.44
C ARG A 13 -13.52 6.02 12.11
N VAL A 14 -12.24 5.72 11.81
CA VAL A 14 -11.84 4.87 10.68
C VAL A 14 -11.10 3.65 11.20
N VAL A 15 -11.65 2.47 10.96
CA VAL A 15 -11.04 1.20 11.41
C VAL A 15 -10.07 0.70 10.33
N ILE A 16 -8.80 0.48 10.73
CA ILE A 16 -7.71 0.04 9.84
C ILE A 16 -7.31 -1.39 10.22
N ALA A 17 -7.77 -2.37 9.49
CA ALA A 17 -7.32 -3.76 9.63
C ALA A 17 -5.91 -3.91 9.01
N GLY A 18 -4.95 -4.44 9.78
CA GLY A 18 -3.52 -4.41 9.43
C GLY A 18 -2.83 -3.10 9.82
N GLY A 19 -3.37 -2.38 10.81
CA GLY A 19 -2.94 -1.05 11.23
C GLY A 19 -1.52 -0.96 11.79
N SER A 20 -0.87 -2.07 12.18
CA SER A 20 0.55 -2.06 12.63
C SER A 20 1.56 -2.20 11.48
N GLY A 21 1.12 -2.45 10.25
CA GLY A 21 1.98 -2.54 9.09
C GLY A 21 2.43 -1.16 8.56
N PHE A 22 3.41 -1.16 7.65
CA PHE A 22 3.95 0.06 7.03
C PHE A 22 2.85 1.02 6.54
N LEU A 23 1.93 0.55 5.68
CA LEU A 23 0.84 1.38 5.16
C LEU A 23 -0.19 1.73 6.24
N GLY A 24 -0.46 0.82 7.19
CA GLY A 24 -1.42 1.06 8.26
C GLY A 24 -1.00 2.19 9.19
N VAL A 25 0.27 2.17 9.64
CA VAL A 25 0.84 3.25 10.47
C VAL A 25 0.89 4.56 9.70
N SER A 26 1.35 4.53 8.45
CA SER A 26 1.42 5.71 7.59
C SER A 26 0.03 6.33 7.38
N LEU A 27 -0.99 5.50 7.11
CA LEU A 27 -2.37 5.94 6.92
C LEU A 27 -2.98 6.49 8.23
N ALA A 28 -2.70 5.87 9.38
CA ALA A 28 -3.20 6.36 10.67
C ALA A 28 -2.74 7.80 10.95
N HIS A 29 -1.47 8.13 10.65
CA HIS A 29 -0.97 9.51 10.74
C HIS A 29 -1.76 10.45 9.82
N ALA A 30 -1.89 10.10 8.55
CA ALA A 30 -2.59 10.94 7.58
C ALA A 30 -4.07 11.17 7.96
N LEU A 31 -4.76 10.12 8.40
CA LEU A 31 -6.16 10.23 8.81
C LEU A 31 -6.32 11.11 10.06
N THR A 32 -5.38 11.04 11.01
CA THR A 32 -5.40 11.93 12.20
C THR A 32 -5.21 13.39 11.79
N GLU A 33 -4.28 13.69 10.89
CA GLU A 33 -4.07 15.04 10.34
C GLU A 33 -5.33 15.58 9.63
N GLN A 34 -6.15 14.67 9.10
CA GLN A 34 -7.42 14.97 8.42
C GLN A 34 -8.63 15.05 9.37
N GLY A 35 -8.43 14.88 10.69
CA GLY A 35 -9.47 14.96 11.70
C GLY A 35 -10.27 13.67 11.92
N PHE A 36 -9.83 12.53 11.39
CA PHE A 36 -10.40 11.22 11.71
C PHE A 36 -9.78 10.62 12.98
N GLU A 37 -10.49 9.65 13.57
CA GLU A 37 -10.04 8.85 14.71
C GLU A 37 -9.64 7.44 14.24
N PRO A 38 -8.36 7.16 13.94
CA PRO A 38 -7.96 5.84 13.49
C PRO A 38 -8.02 4.82 14.62
N VAL A 39 -8.58 3.64 14.32
CA VAL A 39 -8.53 2.45 15.16
C VAL A 39 -7.79 1.34 14.43
N CYS A 40 -6.63 0.96 14.92
CA CYS A 40 -5.74 -0.02 14.32
C CYS A 40 -6.04 -1.43 14.84
N LEU A 41 -6.53 -2.31 13.97
CA LEU A 41 -6.68 -3.75 14.27
C LEU A 41 -5.44 -4.50 13.79
N SER A 42 -4.75 -5.20 14.69
CA SER A 42 -3.55 -5.97 14.34
C SER A 42 -3.13 -6.94 15.44
N ARG A 43 -2.31 -7.95 15.08
CA ARG A 43 -1.76 -8.95 16.00
C ARG A 43 -0.76 -8.34 16.98
N SER A 44 0.03 -7.39 16.52
CA SER A 44 1.03 -6.69 17.33
C SER A 44 0.68 -5.21 17.45
N ARG A 45 0.99 -4.62 18.60
CA ARG A 45 0.81 -3.19 18.82
C ARG A 45 1.64 -2.38 17.81
N PRO A 46 1.07 -1.34 17.19
CA PRO A 46 1.85 -0.42 16.36
C PRO A 46 2.90 0.31 17.20
N PRO A 47 3.90 0.99 16.58
CA PRO A 47 4.85 1.84 17.29
C PRO A 47 4.16 2.81 18.24
N ALA A 48 4.78 3.12 19.36
CA ALA A 48 4.20 4.02 20.38
C ALA A 48 3.92 5.44 19.84
N THR A 49 4.59 5.83 18.78
CA THR A 49 4.38 7.11 18.07
C THR A 49 3.18 7.08 17.11
N SER A 50 2.57 5.92 16.87
CA SER A 50 1.41 5.81 15.99
C SER A 50 0.18 6.42 16.66
N PRO A 51 -0.55 7.29 15.98
CA PRO A 51 -1.76 7.88 16.53
C PRO A 51 -2.93 6.89 16.53
N GLY A 52 -3.97 7.23 17.29
CA GLY A 52 -5.20 6.47 17.36
C GLY A 52 -5.19 5.36 18.39
N THR A 53 -6.22 4.52 18.31
CA THR A 53 -6.44 3.42 19.27
C THR A 53 -5.99 2.10 18.63
N TRP A 54 -5.41 1.22 19.44
CA TRP A 54 -5.07 -0.13 19.00
C TRP A 54 -5.99 -1.17 19.67
N ARG A 55 -6.41 -2.15 18.86
CA ARG A 55 -7.11 -3.36 19.32
C ARG A 55 -6.40 -4.60 18.82
N SER A 56 -6.28 -5.61 19.68
CA SER A 56 -5.74 -6.90 19.30
C SER A 56 -6.71 -7.61 18.35
N TRP A 57 -6.18 -8.15 17.26
CA TRP A 57 -6.93 -8.86 16.24
C TRP A 57 -6.04 -9.87 15.53
N ASP A 58 -6.47 -11.11 15.47
CA ASP A 58 -5.74 -12.22 14.85
C ASP A 58 -5.93 -12.32 13.32
N GLY A 59 -6.93 -11.62 12.78
CA GLY A 59 -7.32 -11.65 11.36
C GLY A 59 -8.17 -12.86 10.99
N ARG A 60 -8.73 -13.59 11.97
CA ARG A 60 -9.43 -14.86 11.74
C ARG A 60 -10.71 -15.03 12.54
N THR A 61 -10.79 -14.47 13.73
CA THR A 61 -11.91 -14.67 14.63
C THR A 61 -12.61 -13.35 14.95
N VAL A 62 -13.93 -13.42 15.08
CA VAL A 62 -14.77 -12.35 15.63
C VAL A 62 -14.44 -12.19 17.12
N GLY A 63 -14.39 -10.97 17.64
CA GLY A 63 -14.04 -10.68 19.02
C GLY A 63 -14.43 -9.26 19.44
N GLU A 64 -13.94 -8.80 20.59
CA GLU A 64 -14.30 -7.48 21.14
C GLU A 64 -14.02 -6.28 20.20
N TRP A 65 -13.08 -6.45 19.28
CA TRP A 65 -12.74 -5.42 18.29
C TRP A 65 -13.93 -5.05 17.36
N VAL A 66 -14.96 -5.89 17.27
CA VAL A 66 -16.15 -5.65 16.45
C VAL A 66 -16.87 -4.37 16.89
N ALA A 67 -16.86 -4.06 18.18
CA ALA A 67 -17.44 -2.84 18.72
C ALA A 67 -16.85 -1.55 18.09
N GLU A 68 -15.61 -1.63 17.57
CA GLU A 68 -14.98 -0.50 16.90
C GLU A 68 -15.54 -0.24 15.50
N LEU A 69 -16.21 -1.21 14.89
CA LEU A 69 -16.87 -1.06 13.59
C LEU A 69 -18.25 -0.40 13.70
N GLU A 70 -18.94 -0.54 14.83
CA GLU A 70 -20.27 0.04 15.01
C GLU A 70 -20.24 1.57 14.88
N GLY A 71 -20.96 2.10 13.91
CA GLY A 71 -20.99 3.54 13.63
C GLY A 71 -19.68 4.17 13.14
N ALA A 72 -18.69 3.36 12.73
CA ALA A 72 -17.47 3.90 12.15
C ALA A 72 -17.74 4.50 10.75
N ALA A 73 -17.02 5.57 10.41
CA ALA A 73 -17.14 6.26 9.12
C ALA A 73 -16.66 5.38 7.95
N ALA A 74 -15.62 4.57 8.18
CA ALA A 74 -15.09 3.66 7.19
C ALA A 74 -14.32 2.47 7.81
N LEU A 75 -14.27 1.38 7.05
CA LEU A 75 -13.37 0.26 7.24
C LEU A 75 -12.33 0.24 6.12
N VAL A 76 -11.04 0.25 6.47
CA VAL A 76 -9.93 0.10 5.53
C VAL A 76 -9.20 -1.20 5.82
N ASN A 77 -9.30 -2.18 4.92
CA ASN A 77 -8.64 -3.46 5.07
C ASN A 77 -7.30 -3.51 4.33
N LEU A 78 -6.20 -3.43 5.08
CA LEU A 78 -4.82 -3.56 4.63
C LEU A 78 -4.20 -4.89 5.10
N ALA A 79 -4.98 -5.77 5.71
CA ALA A 79 -4.48 -6.99 6.31
C ALA A 79 -3.96 -7.97 5.27
N GLY A 80 -2.79 -8.52 5.54
CA GLY A 80 -2.16 -9.55 4.71
C GLY A 80 -0.72 -9.80 5.12
N ARG A 81 -0.28 -11.06 5.02
CA ARG A 81 1.13 -11.40 5.21
C ARG A 81 1.99 -10.72 4.13
N SER A 82 3.18 -10.28 4.51
CA SER A 82 4.18 -9.78 3.58
C SER A 82 4.52 -10.83 2.52
N VAL A 83 4.58 -10.40 1.25
CA VAL A 83 5.02 -11.23 0.13
C VAL A 83 6.55 -11.33 0.03
N ASP A 84 7.27 -10.55 0.83
CA ASP A 84 8.72 -10.55 0.93
C ASP A 84 9.20 -11.73 1.81
N CYS A 85 9.12 -12.93 1.26
CA CYS A 85 9.53 -14.19 1.88
C CYS A 85 9.83 -15.23 0.80
N ARG A 86 10.54 -16.30 1.16
CA ARG A 86 10.69 -17.47 0.28
C ARG A 86 9.32 -18.08 -0.02
N LYS A 87 9.07 -18.47 -1.26
CA LYS A 87 7.80 -19.06 -1.69
C LYS A 87 7.79 -20.58 -1.45
N THR A 88 7.79 -20.95 -0.17
CA THR A 88 7.46 -22.34 0.21
C THR A 88 5.96 -22.57 0.09
N PRO A 89 5.47 -23.83 -0.02
CA PRO A 89 4.03 -24.12 -0.04
C PRO A 89 3.30 -23.46 1.12
N ASP A 90 3.81 -23.59 2.36
CA ASP A 90 3.22 -22.99 3.57
C ASP A 90 3.16 -21.46 3.49
N HIS A 91 4.21 -20.83 3.00
CA HIS A 91 4.21 -19.35 2.83
C HIS A 91 3.24 -18.90 1.75
N CYS A 92 3.11 -19.66 0.66
CA CYS A 92 2.14 -19.36 -0.39
C CYS A 92 0.71 -19.48 0.13
N ASP A 93 0.42 -20.57 0.88
CA ASP A 93 -0.87 -20.77 1.54
C ASP A 93 -1.17 -19.64 2.54
N GLU A 94 -0.21 -19.27 3.38
CA GLU A 94 -0.39 -18.19 4.35
C GLU A 94 -0.57 -16.81 3.70
N ILE A 95 0.08 -16.54 2.56
CA ILE A 95 -0.14 -15.32 1.78
C ILE A 95 -1.60 -15.24 1.31
N LEU A 96 -2.15 -16.34 0.82
CA LEU A 96 -3.54 -16.44 0.38
C LEU A 96 -4.49 -16.33 1.58
N ARG A 97 -4.33 -17.20 2.56
CA ARG A 97 -5.23 -17.31 3.72
C ARG A 97 -5.29 -16.03 4.53
N SER A 98 -4.15 -15.41 4.83
CA SER A 98 -4.14 -14.16 5.61
C SER A 98 -4.97 -13.04 4.98
N ARG A 99 -5.18 -13.04 3.67
CA ARG A 99 -6.00 -12.08 2.93
C ARG A 99 -7.46 -12.46 2.89
N VAL A 100 -7.73 -13.72 2.54
CA VAL A 100 -9.10 -14.22 2.39
C VAL A 100 -9.78 -14.35 3.77
N GLU A 101 -9.10 -14.91 4.77
CA GLU A 101 -9.66 -15.11 6.12
C GLU A 101 -9.93 -13.75 6.79
N SER A 102 -8.97 -12.81 6.73
CA SER A 102 -9.16 -11.48 7.31
C SER A 102 -10.33 -10.72 6.67
N THR A 103 -10.52 -10.87 5.36
CA THR A 103 -11.63 -10.23 4.66
C THR A 103 -12.97 -10.85 5.04
N ARG A 104 -13.02 -12.18 5.17
CA ARG A 104 -14.25 -12.90 5.56
C ARG A 104 -14.69 -12.54 6.98
N VAL A 105 -13.77 -12.58 7.95
CA VAL A 105 -14.10 -12.26 9.35
C VAL A 105 -14.55 -10.81 9.53
N LEU A 106 -14.00 -9.86 8.74
CA LEU A 106 -14.49 -8.48 8.72
C LEU A 106 -15.92 -8.40 8.17
N GLY A 107 -16.24 -9.19 7.15
CA GLY A 107 -17.59 -9.30 6.60
C GLY A 107 -18.59 -9.92 7.59
N GLU A 108 -18.21 -11.01 8.27
CA GLU A 108 -18.98 -11.62 9.34
C GLU A 108 -19.29 -10.60 10.44
N ALA A 109 -18.26 -9.90 10.93
CA ALA A 109 -18.42 -8.83 11.92
C ALA A 109 -19.37 -7.73 11.44
N CYS A 110 -19.20 -7.22 10.23
CA CYS A 110 -20.13 -6.21 9.65
C CYS A 110 -21.55 -6.76 9.54
N GLY A 111 -21.71 -8.07 9.37
CA GLY A 111 -23.02 -8.75 9.31
C GLY A 111 -23.82 -8.65 10.61
N GLU A 112 -23.16 -8.60 11.75
CA GLU A 112 -23.75 -8.58 13.10
C GLU A 112 -24.11 -7.17 13.59
N LEU A 113 -23.61 -6.11 12.92
CA LEU A 113 -23.78 -4.73 13.35
C LEU A 113 -25.11 -4.11 12.92
N ASN A 114 -25.65 -3.21 13.74
CA ASN A 114 -26.80 -2.38 13.40
C ASN A 114 -26.40 -1.23 12.43
N ALA A 115 -25.25 -0.61 12.68
CA ALA A 115 -24.71 0.49 11.88
C ALA A 115 -23.27 0.16 11.41
N PRO A 116 -23.10 -0.79 10.48
CA PRO A 116 -21.77 -1.09 9.93
C PRO A 116 -21.19 0.10 9.17
N PRO A 117 -19.85 0.18 9.04
CA PRO A 117 -19.21 1.25 8.27
C PRO A 117 -19.83 1.36 6.86
N PRO A 118 -20.31 2.54 6.43
CA PRO A 118 -20.96 2.70 5.12
C PRO A 118 -19.97 2.54 3.96
N VAL A 119 -18.66 2.69 4.23
CA VAL A 119 -17.59 2.58 3.26
C VAL A 119 -16.61 1.47 3.66
N TRP A 120 -16.34 0.56 2.72
CA TRP A 120 -15.29 -0.44 2.88
C TRP A 120 -14.23 -0.28 1.79
N VAL A 121 -13.06 0.20 2.18
CA VAL A 121 -11.87 0.29 1.32
C VAL A 121 -11.06 -1.00 1.48
N GLN A 122 -10.97 -1.77 0.42
CA GLN A 122 -10.32 -3.06 0.38
C GLN A 122 -9.00 -2.99 -0.38
N MET A 123 -7.88 -3.33 0.27
CA MET A 123 -6.61 -3.52 -0.42
C MET A 123 -6.69 -4.71 -1.38
N SER A 124 -6.11 -4.53 -2.55
CA SER A 124 -5.77 -5.57 -3.52
C SER A 124 -4.37 -5.30 -4.07
N THR A 125 -4.01 -5.89 -5.18
CA THR A 125 -2.66 -5.80 -5.72
C THR A 125 -2.66 -5.59 -7.24
N ALA A 126 -1.80 -4.71 -7.74
CA ALA A 126 -1.51 -4.58 -9.16
C ALA A 126 -0.88 -5.86 -9.76
N HIS A 127 -0.37 -6.76 -8.91
CA HIS A 127 0.15 -8.06 -9.34
C HIS A 127 -0.94 -9.00 -9.90
N ILE A 128 -2.22 -8.66 -9.75
CA ILE A 128 -3.35 -9.39 -10.34
C ILE A 128 -3.26 -9.46 -11.87
N TYR A 129 -2.55 -8.53 -12.50
CA TYR A 129 -2.33 -8.51 -13.95
C TYR A 129 -1.18 -9.42 -14.42
N GLY A 130 -0.49 -10.12 -13.51
CA GLY A 130 0.69 -10.91 -13.82
C GLY A 130 1.89 -10.03 -14.18
N ASP A 131 2.75 -10.56 -15.06
CA ASP A 131 4.02 -9.93 -15.46
C ASP A 131 4.12 -9.77 -16.99
N PRO A 132 3.19 -9.06 -17.65
CA PRO A 132 3.28 -8.84 -19.10
C PRO A 132 4.54 -8.00 -19.39
N PRO A 133 5.38 -8.42 -20.36
CA PRO A 133 6.72 -7.83 -20.52
C PRO A 133 6.71 -6.38 -21.02
N THR A 134 5.68 -6.00 -21.78
CA THR A 134 5.61 -4.68 -22.43
C THR A 134 4.22 -4.01 -22.35
N ALA A 135 3.16 -4.78 -22.05
CA ALA A 135 1.81 -4.22 -22.01
C ALA A 135 1.63 -3.32 -20.77
N ILE A 136 0.99 -2.17 -20.98
CA ILE A 136 0.54 -1.30 -19.89
C ILE A 136 -0.89 -1.72 -19.53
N CYS A 137 -1.06 -2.28 -18.33
CA CYS A 137 -2.36 -2.72 -17.86
C CYS A 137 -3.15 -1.55 -17.25
N THR A 138 -4.45 -1.54 -17.49
CA THR A 138 -5.44 -0.65 -16.87
C THR A 138 -6.47 -1.49 -16.10
N GLU A 139 -7.43 -0.85 -15.45
CA GLU A 139 -8.48 -1.54 -14.70
C GLU A 139 -9.29 -2.53 -15.55
N SER A 140 -9.40 -2.27 -16.87
CA SER A 140 -10.11 -3.13 -17.84
C SER A 140 -9.27 -4.27 -18.41
N SER A 141 -7.97 -4.32 -18.10
CA SER A 141 -7.07 -5.37 -18.61
C SER A 141 -7.40 -6.73 -18.00
N ALA A 142 -7.19 -7.78 -18.78
CA ALA A 142 -7.33 -9.17 -18.33
C ALA A 142 -6.35 -9.48 -17.19
N PHE A 143 -6.77 -10.31 -16.25
CA PHE A 143 -5.90 -10.77 -15.18
C PHE A 143 -4.86 -11.77 -15.71
N GLY A 144 -3.68 -11.75 -15.07
CA GLY A 144 -2.60 -12.66 -15.38
C GLY A 144 -2.78 -14.06 -14.77
N TYR A 145 -1.71 -14.84 -14.79
CA TYR A 145 -1.64 -16.20 -14.27
C TYR A 145 -0.55 -16.33 -13.21
N GLY A 146 -0.68 -17.32 -12.33
CA GLY A 146 0.27 -17.67 -11.28
C GLY A 146 -0.13 -17.16 -9.90
N LEU A 147 0.73 -17.36 -8.90
CA LEU A 147 0.43 -17.16 -7.49
C LEU A 147 -0.16 -15.77 -7.19
N ALA A 148 0.49 -14.70 -7.64
CA ALA A 148 0.06 -13.36 -7.29
C ALA A 148 -1.30 -12.97 -7.92
N PRO A 149 -1.58 -13.26 -9.21
CA PRO A 149 -2.92 -13.13 -9.79
C PRO A 149 -3.97 -14.00 -9.09
N ASP A 150 -3.65 -15.26 -8.74
CA ASP A 150 -4.58 -16.15 -8.07
C ASP A 150 -4.96 -15.64 -6.67
N VAL A 151 -3.96 -15.17 -5.90
CA VAL A 151 -4.18 -14.52 -4.60
C VAL A 151 -5.02 -13.26 -4.76
N GLY A 152 -4.72 -12.42 -5.75
CA GLY A 152 -5.47 -11.18 -6.02
C GLY A 152 -6.95 -11.46 -6.32
N ARG A 153 -7.23 -12.43 -7.21
CA ARG A 153 -8.60 -12.85 -7.56
C ARG A 153 -9.35 -13.39 -6.35
N ALA A 154 -8.73 -14.27 -5.56
CA ALA A 154 -9.36 -14.85 -4.39
C ALA A 154 -9.65 -13.78 -3.32
N TRP A 155 -8.77 -12.80 -3.18
CA TRP A 155 -8.94 -11.70 -2.25
C TRP A 155 -10.11 -10.79 -2.64
N GLU A 156 -10.17 -10.37 -3.92
CA GLU A 156 -11.29 -9.57 -4.44
C GLU A 156 -12.61 -10.33 -4.41
N ALA A 157 -12.60 -11.65 -4.69
CA ALA A 157 -13.79 -12.49 -4.60
C ALA A 157 -14.28 -12.62 -3.14
N ALA A 158 -13.37 -12.78 -2.17
CA ALA A 158 -13.72 -12.81 -0.76
C ALA A 158 -14.36 -11.48 -0.32
N PHE A 159 -13.81 -10.34 -0.77
CA PHE A 159 -14.38 -9.03 -0.50
C PHE A 159 -15.79 -8.87 -1.10
N ALA A 160 -15.97 -9.22 -2.37
CA ALA A 160 -17.26 -9.13 -3.03
C ALA A 160 -18.36 -9.96 -2.33
N ALA A 161 -17.98 -11.13 -1.81
CA ALA A 161 -18.87 -12.01 -1.04
C ALA A 161 -19.14 -11.52 0.39
N SER A 162 -18.23 -10.75 0.98
CA SER A 162 -18.28 -10.30 2.39
C SER A 162 -18.91 -8.93 2.57
N LYS A 163 -18.81 -8.07 1.55
CA LYS A 163 -19.36 -6.70 1.60
C LYS A 163 -20.90 -6.74 1.62
N ARG A 164 -21.52 -6.01 2.53
CA ARG A 164 -23.00 -5.86 2.55
C ARG A 164 -23.47 -5.02 1.38
N PRO A 165 -24.70 -5.24 0.86
CA PRO A 165 -25.29 -4.42 -0.20
C PRO A 165 -25.36 -2.93 0.15
N SER A 166 -25.55 -2.59 1.42
CA SER A 166 -25.60 -1.21 1.92
C SER A 166 -24.24 -0.52 2.01
N GLN A 167 -23.15 -1.26 1.89
CA GLN A 167 -21.80 -0.68 1.96
C GLN A 167 -21.30 -0.33 0.56
N ARG A 168 -20.74 0.86 0.41
CA ARG A 168 -19.95 1.23 -0.76
C ARG A 168 -18.58 0.58 -0.67
N GLY A 169 -18.21 -0.18 -1.69
CA GLY A 169 -16.98 -0.96 -1.73
C GLY A 169 -15.99 -0.44 -2.75
N ILE A 170 -14.76 -0.17 -2.31
CA ILE A 170 -13.66 0.27 -3.16
C ILE A 170 -12.51 -0.71 -3.07
N VAL A 171 -12.05 -1.24 -4.21
CA VAL A 171 -10.90 -2.14 -4.29
C VAL A 171 -9.69 -1.37 -4.80
N LEU A 172 -8.63 -1.34 -4.01
CA LEU A 172 -7.38 -0.65 -4.33
C LEU A 172 -6.32 -1.65 -4.83
N ARG A 173 -6.19 -1.81 -6.15
CA ARG A 173 -5.14 -2.63 -6.79
C ARG A 173 -3.80 -1.89 -6.73
N THR A 174 -3.17 -1.97 -5.57
CA THR A 174 -2.02 -1.13 -5.21
C THR A 174 -0.73 -1.68 -5.81
N SER A 175 0.07 -0.77 -6.37
CA SER A 175 1.42 -0.99 -6.84
C SER A 175 2.45 -0.87 -5.70
N PHE A 176 3.74 -0.73 -6.03
CA PHE A 176 4.80 -0.53 -5.04
C PHE A 176 4.69 0.86 -4.40
N VAL A 177 4.43 0.93 -3.09
CA VAL A 177 4.34 2.22 -2.39
C VAL A 177 5.71 2.63 -1.87
N VAL A 178 6.19 3.79 -2.34
CA VAL A 178 7.37 4.48 -1.80
C VAL A 178 6.92 5.40 -0.67
N GLY A 179 7.59 5.31 0.47
CA GLY A 179 7.23 6.10 1.64
C GLY A 179 8.27 5.97 2.74
N ARG A 180 8.06 6.70 3.83
CA ARG A 180 8.98 6.81 4.96
C ARG A 180 8.70 5.74 6.01
N ASP A 181 9.75 5.23 6.63
CA ASP A 181 9.61 4.36 7.79
C ASP A 181 9.18 5.21 9.01
N ARG A 182 8.06 4.83 9.61
CA ARG A 182 7.56 5.40 10.86
C ARG A 182 7.66 4.41 12.03
N GLY A 183 8.66 3.51 11.98
CA GLY A 183 8.88 2.50 13.02
C GLY A 183 8.06 1.23 12.87
N ALA A 184 7.22 1.13 11.84
CA ALA A 184 6.41 -0.07 11.57
C ALA A 184 7.13 -1.17 10.77
N GLY A 185 8.47 -1.04 10.64
CA GLY A 185 9.23 -1.79 9.67
C GLY A 185 9.29 -1.07 8.33
N ARG A 186 10.38 -1.27 7.66
CA ARG A 186 10.86 -0.34 6.61
C ARG A 186 10.19 -0.50 5.26
N GLY A 187 9.09 -1.17 5.11
CA GLY A 187 8.58 -1.41 3.77
C GLY A 187 9.69 -1.90 2.82
N ALA A 188 9.42 -1.98 1.53
CA ALA A 188 10.45 -2.40 0.59
C ALA A 188 11.57 -1.35 0.37
N MET A 189 11.31 -0.06 0.59
CA MET A 189 12.32 1.00 0.52
C MET A 189 13.44 0.80 1.55
N GLY A 190 13.14 0.22 2.71
CA GLY A 190 14.14 -0.10 3.72
C GLY A 190 15.22 -1.06 3.28
N ARG A 191 14.98 -1.91 2.27
CA ARG A 191 15.99 -2.77 1.65
C ARG A 191 16.65 -2.08 0.46
N LEU A 192 15.88 -1.36 -0.37
CA LEU A 192 16.39 -0.77 -1.61
C LEU A 192 17.32 0.43 -1.35
N VAL A 193 17.01 1.28 -0.37
CA VAL A 193 17.83 2.45 -0.04
C VAL A 193 19.25 2.08 0.40
N PRO A 194 19.48 1.14 1.35
CA PRO A 194 20.82 0.70 1.69
C PRO A 194 21.58 0.10 0.48
N LEU A 195 20.93 -0.78 -0.30
CA LEU A 195 21.53 -1.35 -1.50
C LEU A 195 21.99 -0.24 -2.47
N ALA A 196 21.14 0.76 -2.70
CA ALA A 196 21.46 1.89 -3.57
C ALA A 196 22.66 2.68 -3.02
N ARG A 197 22.72 2.97 -1.71
CA ARG A 197 23.82 3.71 -1.05
C ARG A 197 25.16 2.99 -1.16
N PHE A 198 25.17 1.65 -1.16
CA PHE A 198 26.38 0.83 -1.32
C PHE A 198 26.74 0.54 -2.79
N GLY A 199 26.08 1.20 -3.76
CA GLY A 199 26.35 0.97 -5.18
C GLY A 199 25.82 -0.36 -5.73
N LEU A 200 25.06 -1.13 -4.93
CA LEU A 200 24.45 -2.40 -5.32
C LEU A 200 23.07 -2.21 -6.00
N GLY A 201 22.65 -0.97 -6.16
CA GLY A 201 21.38 -0.57 -6.77
C GLY A 201 21.41 -0.50 -8.29
N GLY A 202 22.06 -1.41 -8.99
CA GLY A 202 22.09 -1.46 -10.45
C GLY A 202 20.84 -2.13 -11.07
N ARG A 203 20.89 -2.31 -12.40
CA ARG A 203 19.85 -3.06 -13.09
C ARG A 203 19.88 -4.53 -12.63
N VAL A 204 18.71 -5.13 -12.50
CA VAL A 204 18.52 -6.53 -12.16
C VAL A 204 18.13 -7.30 -13.42
N GLY A 205 18.92 -8.31 -13.80
CA GLY A 205 18.71 -9.04 -15.03
C GLY A 205 18.78 -8.14 -16.27
N HIS A 206 17.72 -8.14 -17.10
CA HIS A 206 17.64 -7.23 -18.24
C HIS A 206 17.21 -5.80 -17.89
N GLY A 207 16.64 -5.56 -16.70
CA GLY A 207 16.25 -4.23 -16.20
C GLY A 207 15.02 -3.59 -16.87
N ARG A 208 14.41 -4.26 -17.85
CA ARG A 208 13.25 -3.76 -18.61
C ARG A 208 11.90 -4.17 -18.03
N GLN A 209 11.90 -5.01 -16.98
CA GLN A 209 10.66 -5.36 -16.27
C GLN A 209 10.00 -4.10 -15.73
N GLY A 210 8.68 -4.00 -15.85
CA GLY A 210 7.91 -2.85 -15.41
C GLY A 210 7.99 -2.69 -13.90
N PHE A 211 8.10 -1.44 -13.47
CA PHE A 211 8.09 -1.05 -12.06
C PHE A 211 7.05 0.05 -11.87
N SER A 212 5.87 -0.37 -11.45
CA SER A 212 4.79 0.55 -11.11
C SER A 212 4.89 0.93 -9.65
N TRP A 213 4.82 2.20 -9.36
CA TRP A 213 5.08 2.77 -8.05
C TRP A 213 4.03 3.84 -7.70
N LEU A 214 3.92 4.18 -6.43
CA LEU A 214 3.09 5.27 -5.92
C LEU A 214 3.76 5.88 -4.70
N HIS A 215 3.63 7.19 -4.49
CA HIS A 215 4.04 7.83 -3.25
C HIS A 215 3.00 7.60 -2.15
N GLU A 216 3.44 7.44 -0.89
CA GLU A 216 2.52 7.22 0.25
C GLU A 216 1.50 8.36 0.43
N ALA A 217 1.88 9.62 0.15
CA ALA A 217 0.94 10.74 0.23
C ALA A 217 -0.21 10.63 -0.78
N ASP A 218 0.07 10.15 -1.99
CA ASP A 218 -0.97 9.90 -2.98
C ASP A 218 -1.83 8.69 -2.58
N PHE A 219 -1.23 7.65 -1.95
CA PHE A 219 -2.00 6.55 -1.37
C PHE A 219 -2.98 7.06 -0.30
N HIS A 220 -2.54 7.92 0.61
CA HIS A 220 -3.41 8.52 1.63
C HIS A 220 -4.55 9.34 1.02
N ALA A 221 -4.23 10.17 0.03
CA ALA A 221 -5.22 10.99 -0.67
C ALA A 221 -6.26 10.14 -1.42
N ILE A 222 -5.84 9.01 -2.02
CA ILE A 222 -6.76 8.07 -2.67
C ILE A 222 -7.67 7.40 -1.63
N VAL A 223 -7.14 6.97 -0.48
CA VAL A 223 -7.97 6.40 0.60
C VAL A 223 -8.94 7.44 1.15
N GLN A 224 -8.49 8.67 1.37
CA GLN A 224 -9.36 9.78 1.79
C GLN A 224 -10.48 10.01 0.77
N ARG A 225 -10.14 10.12 -0.52
CA ARG A 225 -11.13 10.27 -1.59
C ARG A 225 -12.11 9.10 -1.61
N ALA A 226 -11.63 7.87 -1.38
CA ALA A 226 -12.49 6.70 -1.29
C ALA A 226 -13.49 6.78 -0.13
N ILE A 227 -13.15 7.44 0.97
CA ILE A 227 -14.06 7.68 2.10
C ILE A 227 -15.05 8.79 1.74
N ASP A 228 -14.57 9.91 1.21
CA ASP A 228 -15.31 11.16 1.06
C ASP A 228 -16.18 11.22 -0.21
N GLU A 229 -15.77 10.59 -1.30
CA GLU A 229 -16.40 10.74 -2.62
C GLU A 229 -17.43 9.63 -2.87
N PRO A 230 -18.74 9.93 -2.83
CA PRO A 230 -19.78 8.90 -3.01
C PRO A 230 -19.74 8.20 -4.39
N ALA A 231 -19.24 8.87 -5.42
CA ALA A 231 -19.13 8.33 -6.77
C ALA A 231 -17.99 7.30 -6.92
N MET A 232 -17.04 7.27 -5.97
CA MET A 232 -15.91 6.33 -6.03
C MET A 232 -16.35 4.95 -5.56
N GLU A 233 -16.50 4.00 -6.48
CA GLU A 233 -16.89 2.60 -6.20
C GLU A 233 -16.19 1.63 -7.17
N GLY A 234 -15.99 0.37 -6.72
CA GLY A 234 -15.38 -0.70 -7.52
C GLY A 234 -13.87 -0.66 -7.51
N ALA A 235 -13.22 -1.21 -8.55
CA ALA A 235 -11.77 -1.39 -8.57
C ALA A 235 -11.03 -0.21 -9.20
N TYR A 236 -9.97 0.22 -8.53
CA TYR A 236 -9.03 1.25 -8.99
C TYR A 236 -7.60 0.72 -8.94
N ILE A 237 -6.82 0.99 -9.97
CA ILE A 237 -5.36 0.83 -9.91
C ILE A 237 -4.79 2.02 -9.11
N VAL A 238 -4.02 1.69 -8.08
CA VAL A 238 -3.38 2.66 -7.19
C VAL A 238 -1.89 2.69 -7.49
N SER A 239 -1.55 3.52 -8.47
CA SER A 239 -0.21 3.68 -9.02
C SER A 239 0.02 5.13 -9.47
N SER A 240 1.27 5.57 -9.55
CA SER A 240 1.62 6.80 -10.27
C SER A 240 1.22 6.70 -11.75
N PRO A 241 0.87 7.82 -12.41
CA PRO A 241 0.52 7.82 -13.83
C PRO A 241 1.67 7.38 -14.76
N GLN A 242 2.91 7.42 -14.27
CA GLN A 242 4.12 7.13 -15.03
C GLN A 242 4.86 5.91 -14.46
N PRO A 243 4.49 4.67 -14.85
CA PRO A 243 5.27 3.50 -14.53
C PRO A 243 6.62 3.55 -15.25
N VAL A 244 7.66 3.03 -14.61
CA VAL A 244 9.03 3.05 -15.13
C VAL A 244 9.58 1.64 -15.30
N SER A 245 10.75 1.49 -15.93
CA SER A 245 11.47 0.21 -15.88
C SER A 245 12.19 0.04 -14.54
N GLN A 246 12.49 -1.20 -14.15
CA GLN A 246 13.30 -1.47 -12.95
C GLN A 246 14.66 -0.75 -13.01
N ALA A 247 15.31 -0.72 -14.18
CA ALA A 247 16.58 -0.03 -14.35
C ALA A 247 16.45 1.48 -14.12
N ASP A 248 15.35 2.10 -14.59
CA ASP A 248 15.10 3.53 -14.39
C ASP A 248 14.75 3.83 -12.94
N PHE A 249 13.94 2.98 -12.29
CA PHE A 249 13.66 3.11 -10.85
C PHE A 249 14.95 3.10 -10.02
N MET A 250 15.83 2.13 -10.25
CA MET A 250 17.09 2.04 -9.50
C MET A 250 18.05 3.17 -9.84
N ARG A 251 18.04 3.67 -11.08
CA ARG A 251 18.81 4.87 -11.46
C ARG A 251 18.31 6.10 -10.69
N ALA A 252 17.01 6.34 -10.67
CA ALA A 252 16.42 7.45 -9.94
C ALA A 252 16.68 7.35 -8.43
N LEU A 253 16.58 6.14 -7.86
CA LEU A 253 16.86 5.90 -6.44
C LEU A 253 18.33 6.20 -6.10
N ARG A 254 19.28 5.75 -6.94
CA ARG A 254 20.71 6.09 -6.74
C ARG A 254 20.95 7.61 -6.79
N HIS A 255 20.36 8.29 -7.76
CA HIS A 255 20.45 9.75 -7.82
C HIS A 255 19.92 10.41 -6.54
N ALA A 256 18.77 9.97 -6.04
CA ALA A 256 18.16 10.50 -4.83
C ALA A 256 19.02 10.28 -3.57
N VAL A 257 19.83 9.21 -3.51
CA VAL A 257 20.76 8.93 -2.40
C VAL A 257 22.19 9.43 -2.65
N GLY A 258 22.46 10.12 -3.77
CA GLY A 258 23.79 10.65 -4.11
C GLY A 258 24.80 9.60 -4.58
N MET A 259 24.35 8.43 -5.08
CA MET A 259 25.23 7.34 -5.52
C MET A 259 25.27 7.26 -7.06
N PRO A 260 26.36 7.67 -7.73
CA PRO A 260 26.44 7.64 -9.19
C PRO A 260 26.58 6.22 -9.75
N VAL A 261 27.22 5.33 -9.01
CA VAL A 261 27.53 3.96 -9.47
C VAL A 261 26.40 2.99 -9.08
N GLY A 262 26.07 2.06 -9.98
CA GLY A 262 25.16 0.96 -9.72
C GLY A 262 25.61 -0.31 -10.39
N LEU A 263 26.15 -1.24 -9.61
CA LEU A 263 26.60 -2.53 -10.11
C LEU A 263 25.41 -3.36 -10.62
N PRO A 264 25.41 -3.79 -11.89
CA PRO A 264 24.34 -4.62 -12.41
C PRO A 264 24.40 -6.01 -11.78
N THR A 265 23.25 -6.56 -11.46
CA THR A 265 23.13 -7.89 -10.87
C THR A 265 22.52 -8.85 -11.89
N PRO A 266 23.26 -9.82 -12.41
CA PRO A 266 22.71 -10.78 -13.36
C PRO A 266 21.64 -11.66 -12.70
N ALA A 267 20.66 -12.14 -13.49
CA ALA A 267 19.51 -12.87 -12.96
C ALA A 267 19.89 -14.13 -12.14
N TRP A 268 20.95 -14.82 -12.51
CA TRP A 268 21.42 -15.99 -11.74
C TRP A 268 21.90 -15.60 -10.34
N ALA A 269 22.62 -14.48 -10.21
CA ALA A 269 23.11 -14.00 -8.91
C ALA A 269 21.94 -13.53 -8.01
N VAL A 270 20.89 -12.92 -8.61
CA VAL A 270 19.66 -12.59 -7.88
C VAL A 270 18.97 -13.85 -7.37
N ARG A 271 18.85 -14.91 -8.19
CA ARG A 271 18.21 -16.17 -7.77
C ARG A 271 18.97 -16.82 -6.60
N VAL A 272 20.27 -16.83 -6.65
CA VAL A 272 21.10 -17.38 -5.55
C VAL A 272 21.03 -16.46 -4.33
N GLY A 273 21.33 -15.18 -4.47
CA GLY A 273 21.40 -14.23 -3.35
C GLY A 273 20.06 -14.01 -2.64
N ALA A 274 18.95 -13.97 -3.37
CA ALA A 274 17.63 -13.85 -2.77
C ALA A 274 17.30 -15.07 -1.91
N ALA A 275 17.61 -16.28 -2.38
CA ALA A 275 17.32 -17.50 -1.65
C ALA A 275 18.23 -17.71 -0.42
N THR A 276 19.52 -17.33 -0.50
CA THR A 276 20.52 -17.65 0.52
C THR A 276 20.76 -16.51 1.52
N LEU A 277 20.89 -15.28 1.02
CA LEU A 277 21.27 -14.12 1.84
C LEU A 277 20.07 -13.28 2.29
N LEU A 278 19.09 -13.08 1.39
CA LEU A 278 17.97 -12.17 1.67
C LEU A 278 16.71 -12.88 2.17
N ASN A 279 16.66 -14.20 2.10
CA ASN A 279 15.51 -15.03 2.48
C ASN A 279 14.18 -14.56 1.84
N THR A 280 14.25 -14.13 0.57
CA THR A 280 13.13 -13.56 -0.20
C THR A 280 12.96 -14.28 -1.53
N ASP A 281 11.85 -13.94 -2.24
CA ASP A 281 11.57 -14.44 -3.57
C ASP A 281 12.34 -13.63 -4.63
N PRO A 282 13.22 -14.26 -5.45
CA PRO A 282 13.89 -13.57 -6.55
C PRO A 282 12.91 -13.03 -7.60
N GLY A 283 11.71 -13.60 -7.70
CA GLY A 283 10.66 -13.13 -8.60
C GLY A 283 10.27 -11.67 -8.36
N LEU A 284 10.33 -11.20 -7.12
CA LEU A 284 10.02 -9.80 -6.78
C LEU A 284 10.94 -8.77 -7.46
N ALA A 285 12.16 -9.18 -7.79
CA ALA A 285 13.14 -8.32 -8.47
C ALA A 285 13.23 -8.59 -10.00
N LEU A 286 13.00 -9.85 -10.42
CA LEU A 286 13.20 -10.28 -11.81
C LEU A 286 11.97 -10.08 -12.70
N TYR A 287 10.78 -10.03 -12.12
CA TYR A 287 9.51 -9.86 -12.82
C TYR A 287 8.83 -8.57 -12.40
N GLY A 288 7.99 -8.03 -13.28
CA GLY A 288 7.29 -6.80 -13.00
C GLY A 288 6.29 -6.46 -14.09
N ARG A 289 5.55 -5.40 -13.89
CA ARG A 289 4.48 -4.96 -14.78
C ARG A 289 4.41 -3.46 -14.86
N TYR A 290 3.87 -3.01 -15.98
CA TYR A 290 3.47 -1.62 -16.14
C TYR A 290 1.96 -1.54 -15.92
N VAL A 291 1.51 -0.75 -14.94
CA VAL A 291 0.10 -0.43 -14.75
C VAL A 291 -0.11 1.07 -14.79
N ARG A 292 -1.26 1.48 -15.31
CA ARG A 292 -1.69 2.87 -15.38
C ARG A 292 -3.03 3.04 -14.66
N PRO A 293 -3.17 4.00 -13.76
CA PRO A 293 -4.40 4.22 -13.00
C PRO A 293 -5.41 4.98 -13.85
N GLN A 294 -6.00 4.30 -14.86
CA GLN A 294 -6.80 4.98 -15.88
C GLN A 294 -8.03 5.65 -15.25
N ARG A 295 -8.73 4.96 -14.34
CA ARG A 295 -9.90 5.53 -13.67
C ARG A 295 -9.56 6.77 -12.83
N LEU A 296 -8.46 6.75 -12.05
CA LEU A 296 -8.04 7.94 -11.29
C LEU A 296 -7.69 9.11 -12.21
N LEU A 297 -7.09 8.84 -13.38
CA LEU A 297 -6.79 9.88 -14.37
C LEU A 297 -8.05 10.44 -15.01
N ASP A 298 -8.99 9.59 -15.39
CA ASP A 298 -10.29 10.00 -15.97
C ASP A 298 -11.12 10.80 -14.96
N ASP A 299 -11.05 10.43 -13.67
CA ASP A 299 -11.68 11.15 -12.56
C ASP A 299 -10.92 12.43 -12.13
N GLY A 300 -9.86 12.79 -12.85
CA GLY A 300 -9.07 14.02 -12.58
C GLY A 300 -8.34 14.01 -11.23
N PHE A 301 -7.89 12.85 -10.72
CA PHE A 301 -7.20 12.77 -9.44
C PHE A 301 -5.89 13.58 -9.46
N PRO A 302 -5.70 14.54 -8.52
CA PRO A 302 -4.52 15.41 -8.50
C PRO A 302 -3.35 14.71 -7.80
N PHE A 303 -2.54 13.96 -8.55
CA PHE A 303 -1.34 13.34 -7.99
C PHE A 303 -0.37 14.39 -7.46
N ARG A 304 0.00 14.29 -6.18
CA ARG A 304 1.00 15.16 -5.55
C ARG A 304 2.41 14.85 -6.03
N PHE A 305 2.68 13.57 -6.29
CA PHE A 305 3.98 13.10 -6.78
C PHE A 305 3.82 12.33 -8.10
N PRO A 306 3.57 13.02 -9.22
CA PRO A 306 3.37 12.37 -10.51
C PRO A 306 4.67 11.81 -11.09
N THR A 307 5.84 12.30 -10.67
CA THR A 307 7.16 11.89 -11.17
C THR A 307 7.98 11.17 -10.11
N LEU A 308 8.72 10.14 -10.55
CA LEU A 308 9.54 9.32 -9.66
C LEU A 308 10.67 10.09 -8.96
N PRO A 309 11.42 11.00 -9.63
CA PRO A 309 12.46 11.76 -8.97
C PRO A 309 11.96 12.61 -7.79
N GLU A 310 10.81 13.28 -7.94
CA GLU A 310 10.19 14.07 -6.86
C GLU A 310 9.76 13.19 -5.69
N ALA A 311 9.12 12.06 -5.98
CA ALA A 311 8.71 11.09 -4.96
C ALA A 311 9.90 10.53 -4.16
N LEU A 312 10.99 10.17 -4.85
CA LEU A 312 12.18 9.64 -4.18
C LEU A 312 12.94 10.72 -3.41
N ALA A 313 13.02 11.95 -3.92
CA ALA A 313 13.62 13.07 -3.21
C ALA A 313 12.89 13.37 -1.90
N ASP A 314 11.55 13.29 -1.88
CA ASP A 314 10.78 13.42 -0.64
C ASP A 314 11.08 12.31 0.36
N VAL A 315 11.13 11.05 -0.09
CA VAL A 315 11.27 9.90 0.81
C VAL A 315 12.69 9.76 1.38
N VAL A 316 13.74 10.00 0.58
CA VAL A 316 15.14 9.76 0.98
C VAL A 316 15.97 11.01 1.19
N GLY A 317 15.46 12.20 0.82
CA GLY A 317 16.14 13.48 0.98
C GLY A 317 16.32 13.89 2.45
N PRO A 318 17.25 14.80 2.77
CA PRO A 318 17.47 15.30 4.12
C PRO A 318 16.23 16.03 4.67
N ALA A 319 16.01 15.95 5.98
CA ALA A 319 14.82 16.51 6.64
C ALA A 319 14.70 18.05 6.49
N ALA A 320 15.83 18.75 6.32
CA ALA A 320 15.91 20.21 6.27
C ALA A 320 15.30 20.85 4.99
N GLU A 321 15.29 20.15 3.85
CA GLU A 321 14.73 20.71 2.60
C GLU A 321 13.20 20.59 2.51
N ARG A 322 12.55 20.04 3.52
CA ARG A 322 11.13 19.64 3.50
C ARG A 322 10.19 20.72 4.07
N SER A 323 10.67 21.54 5.02
CA SER A 323 9.87 22.63 5.60
C SER A 323 9.58 23.74 4.59
N ASP A 324 10.52 24.00 3.67
CA ASP A 324 10.41 25.07 2.67
C ASP A 324 9.42 24.74 1.51
N ARG A 325 9.11 23.43 1.28
CA ARG A 325 8.14 23.02 0.26
C ARG A 325 6.68 23.04 0.74
N SER A 326 6.43 22.80 2.03
CA SER A 326 5.06 22.85 2.57
C SER A 326 4.52 24.28 2.60
N GLU A 327 5.39 25.28 2.77
CA GLU A 327 5.00 26.68 2.76
C GLU A 327 4.73 27.26 1.36
N ARG A 328 5.33 26.68 0.31
CA ARG A 328 5.12 27.13 -1.10
C ARG A 328 3.90 26.51 -1.79
N SER A 329 3.26 25.49 -1.19
CA SER A 329 2.06 24.85 -1.76
C SER A 329 0.75 25.45 -1.25
N HIS A 330 0.81 26.46 -0.39
CA HIS A 330 -0.35 27.15 0.23
C HIS A 330 -0.36 28.66 -0.06
N GLY A 331 0.42 29.12 -1.05
CA GLY A 331 0.46 30.49 -1.54
C GLY A 331 -0.24 30.67 -2.89
#